data_30adf737f08a6cbc2cf8da0799ae7dfe
#
_entry.id   30adf737f08a6cbc2cf8da0799ae7dfe
#
_cell.length_a   1.000
_cell.length_b   1.000
_cell.length_c   1.000
_cell.angle_alpha   90.00
_cell.angle_beta   90.00
_cell.angle_gamma   90.00
#
_symmetry.space_group_name_H-M   'P 1'
#
loop_
_entity.id
_entity.type
_entity.pdbx_description
1 polymer ?
#
loop_
_entity_poly.entity_id
_entity_poly.type
_entity_poly.pdbx_seq_one_letter_code
_entity_poly.pdbx_strand_id
1 'polypeptide(L)'
;MGAGVVGVTTAWYLQQAGHEVTVLERNAQAACETSFGNGGQISVSHAEPWANPSAPLKLLKWLGREDAPLLFRLRADPQQWRWGLQFLRECTAARTRHNMLQLVNLGTYSRASLQALREQTGIQYDHLTKGIMHFYTSQQDFDEALEPARIMREMGCEREVITPDRVVGIEPALASAKHLLAGATFTPADESGDVNLFTTRLAALAAERGVQFRFGVRVQKLLATGAGMQGVEIANERGSYEMLKADAYVLALGSFSAALARDVGVRLDIYPAKGYSATLPVLDAAKAPQVSLTDDEYKLVYSRFGDRLRVAGTAELNGYGMALNPVRCEALVRRTLELFPGVSDPAQALFWTGLRPATPGNVPYIGPSRVQGLFLNTGHGTLGWTHGCGSGRALADLMSGRRPEVDFQFQGMA
;
A
#
# COMPACT_ATOMS: atom_id res chain seq x y z
N MET A 1 15.01 -7.23 -5.60
CA MET A 1 14.78 -6.32 -6.73
C MET A 1 13.68 -5.35 -6.34
N GLY A 2 13.96 -4.02 -6.38
CA GLY A 2 13.10 -2.93 -5.93
C GLY A 2 13.45 -2.43 -4.52
N ALA A 3 13.57 -1.10 -4.34
CA ALA A 3 13.84 -0.43 -3.07
C ALA A 3 12.65 0.43 -2.58
N GLY A 4 11.41 0.01 -2.87
CA GLY A 4 10.22 0.47 -2.17
C GLY A 4 10.14 -0.12 -0.76
N VAL A 5 9.14 0.28 0.04
CA VAL A 5 8.97 -0.18 1.42
C VAL A 5 9.02 -1.71 1.55
N VAL A 6 8.36 -2.44 0.65
CA VAL A 6 8.34 -3.91 0.69
C VAL A 6 9.72 -4.50 0.41
N GLY A 7 10.46 -3.96 -0.56
CA GLY A 7 11.80 -4.43 -0.89
C GLY A 7 12.82 -4.14 0.21
N VAL A 8 12.78 -2.93 0.79
CA VAL A 8 13.71 -2.53 1.87
C VAL A 8 13.43 -3.29 3.17
N THR A 9 12.16 -3.49 3.55
CA THR A 9 11.82 -4.31 4.74
C THR A 9 12.22 -5.77 4.54
N THR A 10 12.03 -6.31 3.33
CA THR A 10 12.50 -7.67 2.99
C THR A 10 14.03 -7.77 3.13
N ALA A 11 14.77 -6.80 2.59
CA ALA A 11 16.23 -6.78 2.68
C ALA A 11 16.72 -6.69 4.15
N TRP A 12 16.04 -5.87 4.96
CA TRP A 12 16.31 -5.75 6.39
C TRP A 12 16.18 -7.09 7.11
N TYR A 13 15.03 -7.76 6.96
CA TYR A 13 14.79 -9.03 7.66
C TYR A 13 15.63 -10.19 7.12
N LEU A 14 15.96 -10.23 5.83
CA LEU A 14 16.90 -11.20 5.27
C LEU A 14 18.30 -11.00 5.83
N GLN A 15 18.78 -9.78 5.92
CA GLN A 15 20.08 -9.46 6.53
C GLN A 15 20.10 -9.89 8.01
N GLN A 16 19.03 -9.62 8.76
CA GLN A 16 18.91 -10.09 10.16
C GLN A 16 18.89 -11.62 10.29
N ALA A 17 18.39 -12.30 9.26
CA ALA A 17 18.41 -13.77 9.19
C ALA A 17 19.77 -14.34 8.77
N GLY A 18 20.79 -13.49 8.52
CA GLY A 18 22.16 -13.90 8.18
C GLY A 18 22.43 -14.04 6.68
N HIS A 19 21.53 -13.58 5.81
CA HIS A 19 21.74 -13.58 4.36
C HIS A 19 22.59 -12.38 3.92
N GLU A 20 23.45 -12.60 2.92
CA GLU A 20 24.04 -11.50 2.15
C GLU A 20 23.03 -10.96 1.16
N VAL A 21 22.74 -9.66 1.22
CA VAL A 21 21.66 -9.05 0.43
C VAL A 21 22.15 -7.94 -0.46
N THR A 22 21.83 -8.03 -1.76
CA THR A 22 22.00 -6.95 -2.72
C THR A 22 20.62 -6.48 -3.21
N VAL A 23 20.32 -5.19 -3.07
CA VAL A 23 19.09 -4.56 -3.55
C VAL A 23 19.39 -3.82 -4.84
N LEU A 24 18.63 -4.12 -5.90
CA LEU A 24 18.71 -3.46 -7.20
C LEU A 24 17.55 -2.47 -7.34
N GLU A 25 17.85 -1.20 -7.62
CA GLU A 25 16.83 -0.14 -7.77
C GLU A 25 17.17 0.74 -8.98
N ARG A 26 16.16 1.01 -9.81
CA ARG A 26 16.31 1.83 -11.02
C ARG A 26 16.47 3.32 -10.74
N ASN A 27 15.91 3.81 -9.64
CA ASN A 27 16.01 5.20 -9.24
C ASN A 27 17.33 5.47 -8.49
N ALA A 28 17.67 6.75 -8.33
CA ALA A 28 18.88 7.18 -7.65
C ALA A 28 18.88 6.95 -6.13
N GLN A 29 17.72 6.61 -5.56
CA GLN A 29 17.55 6.34 -4.13
C GLN A 29 16.34 5.44 -3.87
N ALA A 30 16.18 4.99 -2.62
CA ALA A 30 15.02 4.21 -2.19
C ALA A 30 13.75 5.08 -2.14
N ALA A 31 12.58 4.41 -2.17
CA ALA A 31 11.26 5.01 -1.97
C ALA A 31 10.79 6.05 -3.02
N CYS A 32 11.33 6.06 -4.22
CA CYS A 32 10.96 7.04 -5.26
C CYS A 32 9.63 6.73 -5.98
N GLU A 33 9.09 5.53 -5.83
CA GLU A 33 7.84 5.10 -6.48
C GLU A 33 6.64 5.23 -5.51
N THR A 34 5.77 4.23 -5.44
CA THR A 34 4.54 4.24 -4.61
C THR A 34 4.78 4.57 -3.13
N SER A 35 5.96 4.33 -2.61
CA SER A 35 6.36 4.72 -1.25
C SER A 35 6.63 6.23 -1.08
N PHE A 36 6.75 7.01 -2.17
CA PHE A 36 7.03 8.45 -2.10
C PHE A 36 5.82 9.27 -1.65
N GLY A 37 4.69 9.10 -2.33
CA GLY A 37 3.47 9.89 -2.12
C GLY A 37 2.33 9.11 -1.46
N ASN A 38 2.65 8.12 -0.64
CA ASN A 38 1.69 7.28 0.07
C ASN A 38 0.86 8.08 1.10
N GLY A 39 -0.36 7.62 1.38
CA GLY A 39 -1.27 8.23 2.36
C GLY A 39 -0.86 8.09 3.82
N GLY A 40 0.16 7.28 4.10
CA GLY A 40 0.80 7.18 5.42
C GLY A 40 0.09 6.31 6.45
N GLN A 41 -1.00 5.65 6.12
CA GLN A 41 -1.75 4.81 7.06
C GLN A 41 -1.12 3.42 7.22
N ILE A 42 -1.00 2.98 8.47
CA ILE A 42 -0.72 1.62 8.90
C ILE A 42 -2.03 1.11 9.47
N SER A 43 -2.91 0.67 8.56
CA SER A 43 -4.33 0.47 8.81
C SER A 43 -4.71 -1.00 8.65
N VAL A 44 -4.77 -1.74 9.74
CA VAL A 44 -5.37 -3.08 9.77
C VAL A 44 -6.87 -2.97 9.52
N SER A 45 -7.49 -1.87 9.95
CA SER A 45 -8.91 -1.60 9.74
C SER A 45 -9.31 -1.35 8.27
N HIS A 46 -8.35 -1.12 7.36
CA HIS A 46 -8.60 -0.95 5.93
C HIS A 46 -8.49 -2.28 5.14
N ALA A 47 -8.76 -3.40 5.80
CA ALA A 47 -8.63 -4.75 5.23
C ALA A 47 -9.80 -5.18 4.34
N GLU A 48 -10.83 -4.34 4.17
CA GLU A 48 -11.92 -4.65 3.24
C GLU A 48 -11.39 -4.63 1.79
N PRO A 49 -11.47 -5.77 1.06
CA PRO A 49 -10.99 -5.80 -0.32
C PRO A 49 -11.90 -4.99 -1.25
N TRP A 50 -11.33 -4.41 -2.30
CA TRP A 50 -12.09 -3.70 -3.33
C TRP A 50 -13.10 -4.62 -4.02
N ALA A 51 -12.73 -5.89 -4.19
CA ALA A 51 -13.61 -6.93 -4.73
C ALA A 51 -14.57 -7.41 -3.64
N ASN A 52 -15.76 -6.82 -3.61
CA ASN A 52 -16.86 -7.20 -2.74
C ASN A 52 -18.18 -7.29 -3.52
N PRO A 53 -19.25 -7.87 -2.96
CA PRO A 53 -20.51 -8.06 -3.69
C PRO A 53 -21.15 -6.76 -4.25
N SER A 54 -20.91 -5.61 -3.64
CA SER A 54 -21.44 -4.32 -4.10
C SER A 54 -20.58 -3.67 -5.20
N ALA A 55 -19.31 -4.08 -5.35
CA ALA A 55 -18.35 -3.45 -6.24
C ALA A 55 -18.80 -3.41 -7.72
N PRO A 56 -19.37 -4.47 -8.33
CA PRO A 56 -19.78 -4.41 -9.73
C PRO A 56 -20.84 -3.33 -10.02
N LEU A 57 -21.80 -3.16 -9.11
CA LEU A 57 -22.83 -2.12 -9.26
C LEU A 57 -22.27 -0.71 -9.06
N LYS A 58 -21.35 -0.54 -8.08
CA LYS A 58 -20.64 0.74 -7.84
C LYS A 58 -19.79 1.13 -9.05
N LEU A 59 -19.08 0.17 -9.66
CA LEU A 59 -18.29 0.41 -10.87
C LEU A 59 -19.15 0.88 -12.04
N LEU A 60 -20.34 0.33 -12.25
CA LEU A 60 -21.26 0.79 -13.30
C LEU A 60 -21.72 2.23 -13.08
N LYS A 61 -21.99 2.63 -11.81
CA LYS A 61 -22.37 4.02 -11.46
C LYS A 61 -21.22 5.02 -11.69
N TRP A 62 -19.98 4.59 -11.60
CA TRP A 62 -18.79 5.44 -11.75
C TRP A 62 -18.24 5.48 -13.16
N LEU A 63 -18.73 4.63 -14.05
CA LEU A 63 -18.24 4.55 -15.42
C LEU A 63 -18.42 5.89 -16.16
N GLY A 64 -17.32 6.43 -16.70
CA GLY A 64 -17.31 7.69 -17.43
C GLY A 64 -17.24 8.96 -16.58
N ARG A 65 -17.23 8.87 -15.26
CA ARG A 65 -17.12 10.02 -14.36
C ARG A 65 -15.65 10.28 -14.00
N GLU A 66 -15.11 11.44 -14.39
CA GLU A 66 -13.71 11.82 -14.12
C GLU A 66 -13.42 12.06 -12.62
N ASP A 67 -14.41 12.49 -11.87
CA ASP A 67 -14.34 12.78 -10.43
C ASP A 67 -14.62 11.57 -9.54
N ALA A 68 -15.00 10.41 -10.12
CA ALA A 68 -15.32 9.22 -9.34
C ALA A 68 -14.13 8.70 -8.53
N PRO A 69 -14.35 8.10 -7.33
CA PRO A 69 -13.30 7.50 -6.51
C PRO A 69 -12.46 6.46 -7.27
N LEU A 70 -13.11 5.67 -8.14
CA LEU A 70 -12.44 4.74 -9.05
C LEU A 70 -12.85 5.05 -10.50
N LEU A 71 -11.86 5.43 -11.31
CA LEU A 71 -12.02 5.66 -12.74
C LEU A 71 -11.44 4.47 -13.52
N PHE A 72 -12.27 3.83 -14.31
CA PHE A 72 -11.89 2.73 -15.19
C PHE A 72 -11.81 3.22 -16.64
N ARG A 73 -10.57 3.35 -17.16
CA ARG A 73 -10.34 3.68 -18.57
C ARG A 73 -10.13 2.39 -19.36
N LEU A 74 -11.12 2.04 -20.14
CA LEU A 74 -11.05 0.87 -21.02
C LEU A 74 -9.90 1.02 -22.02
N ARG A 75 -9.05 0.00 -22.10
CA ARG A 75 -7.93 -0.07 -23.01
C ARG A 75 -7.97 -1.39 -23.80
N ALA A 76 -7.38 -1.40 -24.97
CA ALA A 76 -7.09 -2.63 -25.71
C ALA A 76 -5.87 -3.34 -25.08
N ASP A 77 -5.96 -3.69 -23.82
CA ASP A 77 -4.92 -4.32 -23.01
C ASP A 77 -5.43 -5.65 -22.44
N PRO A 78 -4.95 -6.79 -22.96
CA PRO A 78 -5.37 -8.11 -22.49
C PRO A 78 -5.14 -8.33 -20.99
N GLN A 79 -4.12 -7.67 -20.39
CA GLN A 79 -3.85 -7.78 -18.97
C GLN A 79 -4.94 -7.07 -18.15
N GLN A 80 -5.44 -5.91 -18.61
CA GLN A 80 -6.56 -5.21 -17.98
C GLN A 80 -7.83 -6.07 -17.96
N TRP A 81 -8.18 -6.65 -19.10
CA TRP A 81 -9.39 -7.49 -19.23
C TRP A 81 -9.30 -8.76 -18.38
N ARG A 82 -8.13 -9.40 -18.40
CA ARG A 82 -7.90 -10.59 -17.58
C ARG A 82 -8.00 -10.23 -16.08
N TRP A 83 -7.35 -9.15 -15.64
CA TRP A 83 -7.43 -8.68 -14.25
C TRP A 83 -8.87 -8.36 -13.87
N GLY A 84 -9.62 -7.68 -14.73
CA GLY A 84 -11.04 -7.37 -14.51
C GLY A 84 -11.91 -8.61 -14.35
N LEU A 85 -11.72 -9.64 -15.18
CA LEU A 85 -12.43 -10.91 -15.03
C LEU A 85 -12.10 -11.63 -13.72
N GLN A 86 -10.83 -11.61 -13.30
CA GLN A 86 -10.44 -12.16 -12.00
C GLN A 86 -11.04 -11.35 -10.84
N PHE A 87 -11.02 -10.02 -10.95
CA PHE A 87 -11.66 -9.14 -9.98
C PHE A 87 -13.16 -9.47 -9.80
N LEU A 88 -13.90 -9.64 -10.88
CA LEU A 88 -15.31 -10.05 -10.80
C LEU A 88 -15.52 -11.41 -10.13
N ARG A 89 -14.59 -12.36 -10.30
CA ARG A 89 -14.64 -13.67 -9.61
C ARG A 89 -14.41 -13.53 -8.10
N GLU A 90 -13.64 -12.52 -7.68
CA GLU A 90 -13.41 -12.23 -6.26
C GLU A 90 -14.60 -11.50 -5.61
N CYS A 91 -15.55 -10.93 -6.39
CA CYS A 91 -16.70 -10.17 -5.88
C CYS A 91 -17.82 -11.06 -5.31
N THR A 92 -17.48 -12.06 -4.51
CA THR A 92 -18.44 -12.91 -3.79
C THR A 92 -18.25 -12.80 -2.29
N ALA A 93 -19.30 -12.95 -1.50
CA ALA A 93 -19.23 -12.83 -0.03
C ALA A 93 -18.18 -13.79 0.58
N ALA A 94 -18.09 -15.03 0.07
CA ALA A 94 -17.11 -16.01 0.55
C ALA A 94 -15.66 -15.58 0.27
N ARG A 95 -15.39 -15.09 -0.96
CA ARG A 95 -14.05 -14.60 -1.34
C ARG A 95 -13.69 -13.33 -0.59
N THR A 96 -14.63 -12.38 -0.47
CA THR A 96 -14.45 -11.17 0.30
C THR A 96 -14.07 -11.47 1.75
N ARG A 97 -14.81 -12.38 2.43
CA ARG A 97 -14.50 -12.78 3.80
C ARG A 97 -13.13 -13.48 3.92
N HIS A 98 -12.80 -14.37 3.00
CA HIS A 98 -11.50 -15.05 2.95
C HIS A 98 -10.36 -14.03 2.78
N ASN A 99 -10.46 -13.17 1.78
CA ASN A 99 -9.44 -12.15 1.50
C ASN A 99 -9.27 -11.18 2.67
N MET A 100 -10.39 -10.75 3.29
CA MET A 100 -10.37 -9.90 4.48
C MET A 100 -9.60 -10.55 5.64
N LEU A 101 -9.83 -11.85 5.90
CA LEU A 101 -9.09 -12.59 6.93
C LEU A 101 -7.59 -12.60 6.66
N GLN A 102 -7.18 -12.88 5.40
CA GLN A 102 -5.76 -12.85 5.03
C GLN A 102 -5.13 -11.47 5.25
N LEU A 103 -5.85 -10.39 4.88
CA LEU A 103 -5.37 -9.02 5.03
C LEU A 103 -5.30 -8.58 6.50
N VAL A 104 -6.28 -8.95 7.34
CA VAL A 104 -6.27 -8.66 8.78
C VAL A 104 -5.12 -9.38 9.47
N ASN A 105 -4.96 -10.69 9.20
CA ASN A 105 -3.89 -11.49 9.81
C ASN A 105 -2.51 -10.93 9.45
N LEU A 106 -2.25 -10.69 8.16
CA LEU A 106 -0.99 -10.12 7.70
C LEU A 106 -0.78 -8.70 8.26
N GLY A 107 -1.83 -7.88 8.28
CA GLY A 107 -1.78 -6.50 8.78
C GLY A 107 -1.44 -6.43 10.26
N THR A 108 -2.08 -7.27 11.09
CA THR A 108 -1.82 -7.37 12.53
C THR A 108 -0.39 -7.82 12.81
N TYR A 109 0.06 -8.87 12.12
CA TYR A 109 1.44 -9.34 12.23
C TYR A 109 2.44 -8.29 11.77
N SER A 110 2.13 -7.56 10.69
CA SER A 110 3.00 -6.51 10.15
C SER A 110 3.09 -5.30 11.08
N ARG A 111 1.97 -4.87 11.68
CA ARG A 111 1.95 -3.78 12.67
C ARG A 111 2.84 -4.12 13.87
N ALA A 112 2.71 -5.32 14.43
CA ALA A 112 3.57 -5.79 15.50
C ALA A 112 5.05 -5.84 15.10
N SER A 113 5.34 -6.30 13.87
CA SER A 113 6.70 -6.33 13.31
C SER A 113 7.29 -4.94 13.12
N LEU A 114 6.48 -3.95 12.68
CA LEU A 114 6.90 -2.55 12.57
C LEU A 114 7.19 -1.92 13.93
N GLN A 115 6.34 -2.17 14.94
CA GLN A 115 6.53 -1.68 16.30
C GLN A 115 7.83 -2.22 16.89
N ALA A 116 8.07 -3.53 16.78
CA ALA A 116 9.30 -4.15 17.24
C ALA A 116 10.55 -3.60 16.50
N LEU A 117 10.46 -3.38 15.17
CA LEU A 117 11.54 -2.77 14.39
C LEU A 117 11.81 -1.34 14.88
N ARG A 118 10.77 -0.55 15.11
CA ARG A 118 10.87 0.82 15.63
C ARG A 118 11.54 0.86 17.01
N GLU A 119 11.15 -0.03 17.92
CA GLU A 119 11.75 -0.16 19.24
C GLU A 119 13.23 -0.58 19.14
N GLN A 120 13.55 -1.53 18.29
CA GLN A 120 14.92 -2.04 18.10
C GLN A 120 15.86 -0.98 17.51
N THR A 121 15.37 -0.13 16.61
CA THR A 121 16.21 0.77 15.82
C THR A 121 16.12 2.23 16.22
N GLY A 122 15.09 2.63 16.96
CA GLY A 122 14.80 4.04 17.22
C GLY A 122 14.43 4.87 15.99
N ILE A 123 14.09 4.20 14.86
CA ILE A 123 13.79 4.87 13.57
C ILE A 123 12.63 5.85 13.71
N GLN A 124 12.84 7.09 13.27
CA GLN A 124 11.85 8.17 13.28
C GLN A 124 11.28 8.35 11.87
N TYR A 125 9.96 8.50 11.72
CA TYR A 125 9.29 8.68 10.42
C TYR A 125 7.97 9.46 10.54
N ASP A 126 7.95 10.49 11.38
CA ASP A 126 6.77 11.33 11.67
C ASP A 126 5.54 10.49 12.04
N HIS A 127 5.75 9.40 12.80
CA HIS A 127 4.69 8.47 13.16
C HIS A 127 3.79 9.02 14.27
N LEU A 128 2.51 8.69 14.15
CA LEU A 128 1.49 8.97 15.16
C LEU A 128 0.76 7.68 15.52
N THR A 129 0.72 7.37 16.82
CA THR A 129 0.03 6.20 17.40
C THR A 129 -1.31 6.63 18.02
N LYS A 130 -2.12 7.38 17.22
CA LYS A 130 -3.38 7.97 17.69
C LYS A 130 -4.62 7.30 17.09
N GLY A 131 -4.44 6.14 16.48
CA GLY A 131 -5.50 5.42 15.77
C GLY A 131 -5.77 5.96 14.38
N ILE A 132 -6.72 5.27 13.71
CA ILE A 132 -7.27 5.67 12.41
C ILE A 132 -8.79 5.71 12.52
N MET A 133 -9.39 6.76 11.97
CA MET A 133 -10.83 6.95 11.93
C MET A 133 -11.33 6.96 10.49
N HIS A 134 -12.32 6.11 10.19
CA HIS A 134 -13.08 6.14 8.95
C HIS A 134 -14.40 6.87 9.23
N PHE A 135 -14.60 8.03 8.64
CA PHE A 135 -15.84 8.78 8.79
C PHE A 135 -16.70 8.70 7.54
N TYR A 136 -18.00 8.82 7.73
CA TYR A 136 -19.04 8.68 6.73
C TYR A 136 -19.90 9.95 6.72
N THR A 137 -20.17 10.48 5.54
CA THR A 137 -21.04 11.67 5.34
C THR A 137 -22.42 11.28 4.81
N SER A 138 -22.57 10.03 4.34
CA SER A 138 -23.84 9.43 3.93
C SER A 138 -24.31 8.43 5.00
N GLN A 139 -25.58 8.50 5.42
CA GLN A 139 -26.16 7.50 6.33
C GLN A 139 -26.14 6.10 5.73
N GLN A 140 -26.41 5.99 4.43
CA GLN A 140 -26.39 4.70 3.73
C GLN A 140 -24.99 4.05 3.80
N ASP A 141 -23.92 4.81 3.51
CA ASP A 141 -22.55 4.28 3.54
C ASP A 141 -22.13 3.93 4.98
N PHE A 142 -22.60 4.70 5.98
CA PHE A 142 -22.37 4.38 7.39
C PHE A 142 -23.04 3.07 7.77
N ASP A 143 -24.32 2.87 7.41
CA ASP A 143 -25.05 1.64 7.70
C ASP A 143 -24.41 0.42 6.99
N GLU A 144 -23.95 0.59 5.74
CA GLU A 144 -23.22 -0.45 5.00
C GLU A 144 -21.88 -0.82 5.66
N ALA A 145 -21.24 0.09 6.41
CA ALA A 145 -19.96 -0.16 7.09
C ALA A 145 -20.08 -0.94 8.40
N LEU A 146 -21.29 -1.06 8.98
CA LEU A 146 -21.48 -1.71 10.29
C LEU A 146 -21.15 -3.21 10.27
N GLU A 147 -21.56 -3.91 9.21
CA GLU A 147 -21.32 -5.35 9.08
C GLU A 147 -19.84 -5.68 8.80
N PRO A 148 -19.13 -5.02 7.88
CA PRO A 148 -17.69 -5.15 7.76
C PRO A 148 -16.93 -4.87 9.07
N ALA A 149 -17.31 -3.82 9.82
CA ALA A 149 -16.70 -3.51 11.10
C ALA A 149 -16.92 -4.63 12.13
N ARG A 150 -18.12 -5.23 12.16
CA ARG A 150 -18.43 -6.39 13.03
C ARG A 150 -17.55 -7.60 12.66
N ILE A 151 -17.45 -7.92 11.37
CA ILE A 151 -16.64 -9.03 10.88
C ILE A 151 -15.17 -8.83 11.23
N MET A 152 -14.64 -7.62 11.05
CA MET A 152 -13.24 -7.31 11.39
C MET A 152 -12.97 -7.44 12.90
N ARG A 153 -13.93 -7.07 13.77
CA ARG A 153 -13.79 -7.31 15.21
C ARG A 153 -13.71 -8.79 15.56
N GLU A 154 -14.50 -9.63 14.90
CA GLU A 154 -14.43 -11.09 15.05
C GLU A 154 -13.07 -11.66 14.62
N MET A 155 -12.39 -10.99 13.69
CA MET A 155 -11.05 -11.32 13.22
C MET A 155 -9.93 -10.69 14.06
N GLY A 156 -10.27 -10.01 15.18
CA GLY A 156 -9.30 -9.42 16.10
C GLY A 156 -8.86 -7.97 15.76
N CYS A 157 -9.51 -7.30 14.81
CA CYS A 157 -9.30 -5.87 14.55
C CYS A 157 -10.27 -5.05 15.42
N GLU A 158 -9.76 -4.32 16.41
CA GLU A 158 -10.55 -3.47 17.32
C GLU A 158 -11.10 -2.23 16.59
N ARG A 159 -12.16 -2.43 15.81
CA ARG A 159 -12.82 -1.36 15.05
C ARG A 159 -14.14 -0.98 15.72
N GLU A 160 -14.15 0.16 16.42
CA GLU A 160 -15.32 0.68 17.14
C GLU A 160 -16.23 1.49 16.22
N VAL A 161 -17.55 1.37 16.40
CA VAL A 161 -18.54 2.25 15.76
C VAL A 161 -18.80 3.42 16.70
N ILE A 162 -18.68 4.66 16.23
CA ILE A 162 -18.78 5.87 17.04
C ILE A 162 -19.68 6.93 16.41
N THR A 163 -20.30 7.75 17.27
CA THR A 163 -21.18 8.86 16.90
C THR A 163 -20.42 10.11 16.47
N PRO A 164 -21.06 11.07 15.75
CA PRO A 164 -20.44 12.35 15.41
C PRO A 164 -19.92 13.16 16.61
N ASP A 165 -20.56 13.08 17.77
CA ASP A 165 -20.06 13.71 18.99
C ASP A 165 -18.74 13.11 19.47
N ARG A 166 -18.64 11.78 19.42
CA ARG A 166 -17.42 11.06 19.76
C ARG A 166 -16.30 11.32 18.75
N VAL A 167 -16.65 11.46 17.44
CA VAL A 167 -15.70 11.86 16.40
C VAL A 167 -15.01 13.18 16.75
N VAL A 168 -15.78 14.22 17.03
CA VAL A 168 -15.22 15.54 17.39
C VAL A 168 -14.47 15.50 18.73
N GLY A 169 -14.87 14.65 19.66
CA GLY A 169 -14.15 14.44 20.91
C GLY A 169 -12.76 13.81 20.71
N ILE A 170 -12.59 12.94 19.71
CA ILE A 170 -11.31 12.31 19.36
C ILE A 170 -10.49 13.21 18.43
N GLU A 171 -11.14 13.82 17.44
CA GLU A 171 -10.50 14.71 16.44
C GLU A 171 -11.21 16.07 16.38
N PRO A 172 -10.79 17.02 17.22
CA PRO A 172 -11.41 18.35 17.28
C PRO A 172 -11.31 19.17 15.98
N ALA A 173 -10.35 18.88 15.08
CA ALA A 173 -10.24 19.56 13.80
C ALA A 173 -11.48 19.33 12.90
N LEU A 174 -12.26 18.26 13.14
CA LEU A 174 -13.52 17.99 12.45
C LEU A 174 -14.74 18.74 13.02
N ALA A 175 -14.57 19.57 14.04
CA ALA A 175 -15.70 20.25 14.68
C ALA A 175 -16.51 21.12 13.71
N SER A 176 -15.84 21.81 12.78
CA SER A 176 -16.48 22.64 11.75
C SER A 176 -17.30 21.82 10.73
N ALA A 177 -16.86 20.58 10.48
CA ALA A 177 -17.50 19.64 9.55
C ALA A 177 -18.46 18.64 10.22
N LYS A 178 -18.68 18.75 11.57
CA LYS A 178 -19.54 17.83 12.31
C LYS A 178 -20.92 17.65 11.70
N HIS A 179 -21.53 18.72 11.16
CA HIS A 179 -22.84 18.71 10.54
C HIS A 179 -22.93 17.85 9.27
N LEU A 180 -21.79 17.49 8.66
CA LEU A 180 -21.68 16.59 7.51
C LEU A 180 -21.62 15.11 7.93
N LEU A 181 -21.32 14.81 9.21
CA LEU A 181 -21.02 13.45 9.65
C LEU A 181 -22.28 12.65 9.96
N ALA A 182 -22.46 11.50 9.34
CA ALA A 182 -23.45 10.49 9.73
C ALA A 182 -22.94 9.61 10.90
N GLY A 183 -21.64 9.30 10.91
CA GLY A 183 -20.97 8.50 11.93
C GLY A 183 -19.54 8.16 11.52
N ALA A 184 -18.88 7.33 12.33
CA ALA A 184 -17.53 6.87 12.01
C ALA A 184 -17.26 5.48 12.61
N THR A 185 -16.17 4.87 12.13
CA THR A 185 -15.52 3.75 12.83
C THR A 185 -14.10 4.17 13.22
N PHE A 186 -13.66 3.77 14.41
CA PHE A 186 -12.37 4.13 14.97
C PHE A 186 -11.58 2.89 15.38
N THR A 187 -10.30 2.84 15.03
CA THR A 187 -9.39 1.75 15.39
C THR A 187 -8.19 2.32 16.14
N PRO A 188 -8.20 2.27 17.49
CA PRO A 188 -7.17 2.90 18.33
C PRO A 188 -5.77 2.35 18.09
N ALA A 189 -5.67 1.06 17.76
CA ALA A 189 -4.40 0.36 17.59
C ALA A 189 -3.72 0.63 16.24
N ASP A 190 -4.43 1.22 15.27
CA ASP A 190 -3.84 1.60 13.99
C ASP A 190 -2.96 2.85 14.14
N GLU A 191 -2.03 3.03 13.23
CA GLU A 191 -1.01 4.09 13.29
C GLU A 191 -0.90 4.83 11.95
N SER A 192 -0.18 5.93 11.93
CA SER A 192 0.21 6.60 10.70
C SER A 192 1.68 7.01 10.74
N GLY A 193 2.30 7.23 9.56
CA GLY A 193 3.68 7.69 9.47
C GLY A 193 4.13 7.85 8.02
N ASP A 194 5.18 8.65 7.81
CA ASP A 194 5.74 8.91 6.49
C ASP A 194 6.55 7.70 6.01
N VAL A 195 5.96 6.92 5.11
CA VAL A 195 6.59 5.70 4.57
C VAL A 195 7.81 6.01 3.70
N ASN A 196 7.89 7.20 3.07
CA ASN A 196 9.08 7.59 2.34
C ASN A 196 10.25 7.77 3.30
N LEU A 197 10.03 8.51 4.38
CA LEU A 197 11.03 8.75 5.42
C LEU A 197 11.42 7.45 6.13
N PHE A 198 10.44 6.59 6.44
CA PHE A 198 10.71 5.25 6.98
C PHE A 198 11.59 4.42 6.04
N THR A 199 11.22 4.31 4.78
CA THR A 199 11.90 3.45 3.82
C THR A 199 13.33 3.92 3.53
N THR A 200 13.54 5.23 3.39
CA THR A 200 14.88 5.79 3.16
C THR A 200 15.79 5.62 4.38
N ARG A 201 15.27 5.85 5.58
CA ARG A 201 16.04 5.64 6.83
C ARG A 201 16.33 4.16 7.09
N LEU A 202 15.35 3.29 6.84
CA LEU A 202 15.57 1.85 6.98
C LEU A 202 16.58 1.32 5.96
N ALA A 203 16.60 1.85 4.73
CA ALA A 203 17.62 1.50 3.73
C ALA A 203 19.01 1.92 4.19
N ALA A 204 19.17 3.10 4.80
CA ALA A 204 20.44 3.55 5.38
C ALA A 204 20.89 2.62 6.52
N LEU A 205 20.00 2.32 7.46
CA LEU A 205 20.30 1.36 8.57
C LEU A 205 20.65 -0.04 8.06
N ALA A 206 19.97 -0.51 7.00
CA ALA A 206 20.28 -1.79 6.37
C ALA A 206 21.67 -1.78 5.69
N ALA A 207 22.03 -0.67 5.03
CA ALA A 207 23.35 -0.50 4.42
C ALA A 207 24.48 -0.51 5.48
N GLU A 208 24.29 0.16 6.62
CA GLU A 208 25.22 0.11 7.76
C GLU A 208 25.43 -1.32 8.31
N ARG A 209 24.45 -2.20 8.10
CA ARG A 209 24.51 -3.62 8.47
C ARG A 209 24.97 -4.56 7.35
N GLY A 210 25.46 -4.00 6.24
CA GLY A 210 26.05 -4.75 5.13
C GLY A 210 25.12 -5.06 3.96
N VAL A 211 23.86 -4.59 3.96
CA VAL A 211 23.02 -4.68 2.74
C VAL A 211 23.60 -3.79 1.66
N GLN A 212 23.86 -4.35 0.49
CA GLN A 212 24.38 -3.60 -0.65
C GLN A 212 23.22 -3.01 -1.48
N PHE A 213 23.19 -1.70 -1.66
CA PHE A 213 22.23 -1.04 -2.54
C PHE A 213 22.90 -0.61 -3.85
N ARG A 214 22.37 -1.07 -4.97
CA ARG A 214 22.79 -0.66 -6.32
C ARG A 214 21.67 0.19 -6.93
N PHE A 215 21.79 1.49 -6.79
CA PHE A 215 20.89 2.49 -7.36
C PHE A 215 21.25 2.82 -8.82
N GLY A 216 20.31 3.38 -9.60
CA GLY A 216 20.48 3.66 -11.01
C GLY A 216 20.60 2.40 -11.89
N VAL A 217 20.16 1.25 -11.36
CA VAL A 217 20.28 -0.05 -12.01
C VAL A 217 18.91 -0.63 -12.32
N ARG A 218 18.60 -0.78 -13.60
CA ARG A 218 17.34 -1.36 -14.08
C ARG A 218 17.51 -2.85 -14.31
N VAL A 219 16.68 -3.67 -13.69
CA VAL A 219 16.52 -5.08 -14.04
C VAL A 219 15.77 -5.16 -15.36
N GLN A 220 16.42 -5.72 -16.39
CA GLN A 220 15.88 -5.83 -17.74
C GLN A 220 15.18 -7.16 -17.95
N LYS A 221 15.78 -8.25 -17.44
CA LYS A 221 15.28 -9.61 -17.69
C LYS A 221 15.63 -10.55 -16.53
N LEU A 222 14.71 -11.46 -16.25
CA LEU A 222 14.98 -12.64 -15.44
C LEU A 222 15.41 -13.80 -16.36
N LEU A 223 16.42 -14.55 -15.94
CA LEU A 223 16.94 -15.69 -16.68
C LEU A 223 16.75 -16.96 -15.87
N ALA A 224 16.02 -17.93 -16.42
CA ALA A 224 15.77 -19.22 -15.78
C ALA A 224 15.84 -20.36 -16.80
N THR A 225 16.14 -21.55 -16.32
CA THR A 225 16.09 -22.83 -17.06
C THR A 225 15.17 -23.79 -16.30
N GLY A 226 15.05 -25.03 -16.79
CA GLY A 226 14.34 -26.09 -16.02
C GLY A 226 14.94 -26.38 -14.65
N ALA A 227 16.18 -25.99 -14.39
CA ALA A 227 16.87 -26.10 -13.09
C ALA A 227 16.64 -24.88 -12.15
N GLY A 228 15.82 -23.90 -12.56
CA GLY A 228 15.53 -22.70 -11.76
C GLY A 228 16.23 -21.45 -12.28
N MET A 229 16.27 -20.42 -11.42
CA MET A 229 16.90 -19.13 -11.74
C MET A 229 18.40 -19.29 -12.05
N GLN A 230 18.85 -18.58 -13.10
CA GLN A 230 20.25 -18.57 -13.53
C GLN A 230 20.92 -17.20 -13.30
N GLY A 231 20.10 -16.14 -13.20
CA GLY A 231 20.59 -14.79 -13.00
C GLY A 231 19.53 -13.74 -13.34
N VAL A 232 19.94 -12.50 -13.20
CA VAL A 232 19.20 -11.33 -13.66
C VAL A 232 20.08 -10.48 -14.56
N GLU A 233 19.57 -10.10 -15.72
CA GLU A 233 20.22 -9.13 -16.57
C GLU A 233 19.85 -7.72 -16.12
N ILE A 234 20.84 -6.90 -15.85
CA ILE A 234 20.69 -5.52 -15.45
C ILE A 234 21.32 -4.57 -16.46
N ALA A 235 20.78 -3.36 -16.55
CA ALA A 235 21.39 -2.25 -17.25
C ALA A 235 21.63 -1.09 -16.29
N ASN A 236 22.81 -0.48 -16.36
CA ASN A 236 23.11 0.76 -15.67
C ASN A 236 22.66 1.98 -16.50
N GLU A 237 22.77 3.18 -15.93
CA GLU A 237 22.42 4.44 -16.61
C GLU A 237 23.21 4.68 -17.92
N ARG A 238 24.41 4.09 -18.06
CA ARG A 238 25.25 4.19 -19.27
C ARG A 238 24.88 3.17 -20.34
N GLY A 239 23.82 2.35 -20.08
CA GLY A 239 23.37 1.31 -21.01
C GLY A 239 24.26 0.06 -21.07
N SER A 240 25.22 -0.09 -20.16
CA SER A 240 26.01 -1.31 -20.06
C SER A 240 25.19 -2.41 -19.40
N TYR A 241 25.26 -3.61 -19.98
CA TYR A 241 24.57 -4.80 -19.46
C TYR A 241 25.52 -5.63 -18.59
N GLU A 242 24.98 -6.17 -17.53
CA GLU A 242 25.66 -7.07 -16.60
C GLU A 242 24.71 -8.19 -16.19
N MET A 243 25.23 -9.40 -16.04
CA MET A 243 24.48 -10.51 -15.47
C MET A 243 24.90 -10.71 -14.01
N LEU A 244 23.92 -10.58 -13.12
CA LEU A 244 24.11 -10.86 -11.68
C LEU A 244 23.57 -12.24 -11.33
N LYS A 245 24.38 -12.99 -10.55
CA LYS A 245 24.02 -14.29 -10.02
C LYS A 245 23.90 -14.22 -8.50
N ALA A 246 22.95 -14.96 -7.96
CA ALA A 246 22.73 -15.16 -6.53
C ALA A 246 22.09 -16.54 -6.30
N ASP A 247 22.07 -16.99 -5.07
CA ASP A 247 21.40 -18.26 -4.70
C ASP A 247 19.89 -18.14 -4.74
N ALA A 248 19.36 -16.93 -4.46
CA ALA A 248 17.93 -16.66 -4.49
C ALA A 248 17.63 -15.22 -4.96
N TYR A 249 16.46 -15.03 -5.53
CA TYR A 249 16.01 -13.77 -6.11
C TYR A 249 14.64 -13.41 -5.57
N VAL A 250 14.46 -12.18 -5.06
CA VAL A 250 13.18 -11.67 -4.59
C VAL A 250 12.65 -10.61 -5.54
N LEU A 251 11.42 -10.80 -6.04
CA LEU A 251 10.72 -9.86 -6.89
C LEU A 251 9.79 -8.97 -6.05
N ALA A 252 10.21 -7.71 -5.81
CA ALA A 252 9.49 -6.71 -5.00
C ALA A 252 9.32 -5.39 -5.77
N LEU A 253 9.04 -5.47 -7.09
CA LEU A 253 8.97 -4.33 -8.00
C LEU A 253 7.56 -3.71 -8.12
N GLY A 254 6.67 -3.99 -7.18
CA GLY A 254 5.31 -3.44 -7.18
C GLY A 254 4.59 -3.73 -8.50
N SER A 255 4.03 -2.71 -9.14
CA SER A 255 3.27 -2.84 -10.39
C SER A 255 4.11 -3.38 -11.57
N PHE A 256 5.42 -3.26 -11.51
CA PHE A 256 6.32 -3.75 -12.57
C PHE A 256 6.69 -5.23 -12.43
N SER A 257 6.34 -5.87 -11.32
CA SER A 257 6.65 -7.28 -11.05
C SER A 257 6.05 -8.23 -12.08
N ALA A 258 4.80 -7.97 -12.52
CA ALA A 258 4.10 -8.85 -13.44
C ALA A 258 4.75 -8.90 -14.84
N ALA A 259 5.40 -7.82 -15.28
CA ALA A 259 6.08 -7.78 -16.56
C ALA A 259 7.33 -8.66 -16.55
N LEU A 260 8.19 -8.50 -15.54
CA LEU A 260 9.43 -9.28 -15.40
C LEU A 260 9.19 -10.75 -15.09
N ALA A 261 8.19 -11.07 -14.25
CA ALA A 261 7.85 -12.45 -13.92
C ALA A 261 7.48 -13.30 -15.16
N ARG A 262 6.93 -12.66 -16.20
CA ARG A 262 6.60 -13.33 -17.47
C ARG A 262 7.81 -13.87 -18.22
N ASP A 263 8.99 -13.27 -18.07
CA ASP A 263 10.23 -13.72 -18.73
C ASP A 263 10.57 -15.17 -18.36
N VAL A 264 10.23 -15.56 -17.15
CA VAL A 264 10.46 -16.92 -16.63
C VAL A 264 9.17 -17.72 -16.50
N GLY A 265 8.14 -17.29 -17.21
CA GLY A 265 6.84 -17.98 -17.28
C GLY A 265 5.97 -17.83 -16.01
N VAL A 266 6.38 -17.10 -14.98
CA VAL A 266 5.55 -16.84 -13.79
C VAL A 266 4.50 -15.77 -14.12
N ARG A 267 3.23 -16.09 -13.86
CA ARG A 267 2.13 -15.20 -14.16
C ARG A 267 1.58 -14.60 -12.87
N LEU A 268 1.59 -13.28 -12.81
CA LEU A 268 1.06 -12.51 -11.69
C LEU A 268 -0.10 -11.64 -12.19
N ASP A 269 -1.25 -11.75 -11.56
CA ASP A 269 -2.42 -10.93 -11.87
C ASP A 269 -2.35 -9.62 -11.08
N ILE A 270 -1.35 -8.78 -11.41
CA ILE A 270 -1.15 -7.44 -10.85
C ILE A 270 -1.44 -6.43 -11.94
N TYR A 271 -2.32 -5.47 -11.67
CA TYR A 271 -2.61 -4.35 -12.56
C TYR A 271 -2.30 -3.01 -11.85
N PRO A 272 -1.68 -2.03 -12.54
CA PRO A 272 -1.38 -0.75 -11.93
C PRO A 272 -2.66 0.05 -11.70
N ALA A 273 -2.94 0.37 -10.44
CA ALA A 273 -4.00 1.29 -10.04
C ALA A 273 -3.37 2.63 -9.66
N LYS A 274 -3.44 3.60 -10.57
CA LYS A 274 -2.87 4.92 -10.37
C LYS A 274 -3.63 5.65 -9.27
N GLY A 275 -2.89 6.14 -8.27
CA GLY A 275 -3.40 6.95 -7.17
C GLY A 275 -2.82 8.35 -7.20
N TYR A 276 -3.48 9.26 -6.52
CA TYR A 276 -3.08 10.66 -6.42
C TYR A 276 -2.84 11.04 -4.97
N SER A 277 -1.91 11.96 -4.74
CA SER A 277 -1.77 12.61 -3.44
C SER A 277 -1.45 14.10 -3.60
N ALA A 278 -1.84 14.87 -2.59
CA ALA A 278 -1.44 16.25 -2.38
C ALA A 278 -0.73 16.35 -1.02
N THR A 279 0.34 17.10 -0.97
CA THR A 279 1.01 17.47 0.27
C THR A 279 0.88 18.96 0.45
N LEU A 280 0.32 19.37 1.59
CA LEU A 280 0.04 20.75 1.93
C LEU A 280 0.82 21.12 3.20
N PRO A 281 1.44 22.31 3.28
CA PRO A 281 1.98 22.81 4.53
C PRO A 281 0.85 23.09 5.52
N VAL A 282 1.05 22.76 6.78
CA VAL A 282 0.11 23.08 7.87
C VAL A 282 0.38 24.50 8.35
N LEU A 283 -0.52 25.44 8.08
CA LEU A 283 -0.41 26.84 8.51
C LEU A 283 -0.95 27.05 9.93
N ASP A 284 -1.96 26.27 10.31
CA ASP A 284 -2.54 26.30 11.66
C ASP A 284 -2.63 24.87 12.20
N ALA A 285 -1.78 24.59 13.19
CA ALA A 285 -1.68 23.27 13.80
C ALA A 285 -2.97 22.82 14.52
N ALA A 286 -3.80 23.76 14.97
CA ALA A 286 -5.06 23.47 15.67
C ALA A 286 -6.16 23.03 14.68
N LYS A 287 -6.04 23.40 13.41
CA LYS A 287 -6.96 23.03 12.34
C LYS A 287 -6.57 21.76 11.60
N ALA A 288 -5.36 21.25 11.83
CA ALA A 288 -4.87 20.04 11.19
C ALA A 288 -5.22 18.80 12.00
N PRO A 289 -5.69 17.70 11.34
CA PRO A 289 -6.04 16.49 12.05
C PRO A 289 -4.82 15.88 12.74
N GLN A 290 -5.03 15.34 13.93
CA GLN A 290 -4.03 14.60 14.70
C GLN A 290 -4.21 13.09 14.60
N VAL A 291 -5.44 12.65 14.36
CA VAL A 291 -5.78 11.26 14.02
C VAL A 291 -5.71 11.12 12.51
N SER A 292 -5.16 10.02 12.01
CA SER A 292 -5.25 9.78 10.58
C SER A 292 -6.69 9.41 10.20
N LEU A 293 -7.20 10.00 9.15
CA LEU A 293 -8.61 9.94 8.76
C LEU A 293 -8.79 9.29 7.40
N THR A 294 -9.90 8.58 7.23
CA THR A 294 -10.38 8.09 5.94
C THR A 294 -11.78 8.66 5.69
N ASP A 295 -11.92 9.45 4.64
CA ASP A 295 -13.22 9.87 4.07
C ASP A 295 -13.72 8.75 3.16
N ASP A 296 -14.68 8.00 3.64
CA ASP A 296 -15.13 6.80 2.94
C ASP A 296 -15.98 7.10 1.69
N GLU A 297 -16.65 8.26 1.65
CA GLU A 297 -17.43 8.68 0.47
C GLU A 297 -16.50 9.07 -0.69
N TYR A 298 -15.46 9.86 -0.42
CA TYR A 298 -14.51 10.34 -1.44
C TYR A 298 -13.32 9.40 -1.63
N LYS A 299 -13.16 8.38 -0.78
CA LYS A 299 -12.03 7.45 -0.75
C LYS A 299 -10.69 8.18 -0.64
N LEU A 300 -10.65 9.15 0.28
CA LEU A 300 -9.48 9.96 0.60
C LEU A 300 -8.98 9.62 2.00
N VAL A 301 -7.66 9.61 2.16
CA VAL A 301 -7.01 9.48 3.46
C VAL A 301 -6.22 10.75 3.78
N TYR A 302 -6.22 11.14 5.05
CA TYR A 302 -5.55 12.31 5.58
C TYR A 302 -4.59 11.87 6.67
N SER A 303 -3.30 12.20 6.52
CA SER A 303 -2.29 11.93 7.54
C SER A 303 -1.40 13.15 7.73
N ARG A 304 -1.12 13.46 9.00
CA ARG A 304 -0.23 14.55 9.36
C ARG A 304 1.19 14.04 9.57
N PHE A 305 2.18 14.66 8.92
CA PHE A 305 3.60 14.39 9.04
C PHE A 305 4.33 15.66 9.49
N GLY A 306 4.44 15.84 10.82
CA GLY A 306 4.98 17.07 11.39
C GLY A 306 4.15 18.31 11.02
N ASP A 307 4.72 19.17 10.19
CA ASP A 307 4.12 20.39 9.64
C ASP A 307 3.47 20.22 8.26
N ARG A 308 3.33 18.99 7.78
CA ARG A 308 2.74 18.65 6.47
C ARG A 308 1.46 17.84 6.65
N LEU A 309 0.42 18.17 5.88
CA LEU A 309 -0.78 17.38 5.73
C LEU A 309 -0.73 16.66 4.38
N ARG A 310 -0.72 15.33 4.41
CA ARG A 310 -0.83 14.48 3.23
C ARG A 310 -2.28 14.07 3.02
N VAL A 311 -2.79 14.34 1.83
CA VAL A 311 -4.07 13.84 1.34
C VAL A 311 -3.80 12.90 0.21
N ALA A 312 -4.29 11.67 0.28
CA ALA A 312 -4.08 10.70 -0.78
C ALA A 312 -5.36 9.89 -1.01
N GLY A 313 -5.59 9.51 -2.25
CA GLY A 313 -6.76 8.68 -2.53
C GLY A 313 -7.02 8.49 -4.00
N THR A 314 -8.25 8.17 -4.28
CA THR A 314 -8.79 7.83 -5.59
C THR A 314 -7.96 6.78 -6.33
N ALA A 315 -8.53 6.17 -7.35
CA ALA A 315 -7.83 5.20 -8.17
C ALA A 315 -8.21 5.38 -9.64
N GLU A 316 -7.24 5.13 -10.54
CA GLU A 316 -7.47 5.15 -11.97
C GLU A 316 -6.81 3.92 -12.59
N LEU A 317 -7.59 3.06 -13.23
CA LEU A 317 -7.12 1.88 -13.95
C LEU A 317 -6.87 2.28 -15.41
N ASN A 318 -5.65 2.77 -15.70
CA ASN A 318 -5.24 3.33 -16.99
C ASN A 318 -3.85 2.86 -17.44
N GLY A 319 -3.47 1.63 -17.11
CA GLY A 319 -2.13 1.10 -17.38
C GLY A 319 -1.05 1.90 -16.64
N TYR A 320 0.12 2.03 -17.25
CA TYR A 320 1.31 2.63 -16.62
C TYR A 320 1.45 4.15 -16.82
N GLY A 321 0.40 4.84 -17.28
CA GLY A 321 0.44 6.29 -17.48
C GLY A 321 0.56 7.06 -16.16
N MET A 322 1.55 7.97 -16.06
CA MET A 322 1.89 8.73 -14.84
C MET A 322 1.47 10.20 -14.89
N ALA A 323 0.80 10.65 -15.97
CA ALA A 323 0.34 12.02 -16.06
C ALA A 323 -0.67 12.36 -14.95
N LEU A 324 -0.48 13.51 -14.31
CA LEU A 324 -1.43 14.05 -13.34
C LEU A 324 -2.71 14.49 -14.04
N ASN A 325 -3.87 14.15 -13.46
CA ASN A 325 -5.16 14.68 -13.89
C ASN A 325 -5.53 15.87 -12.99
N PRO A 326 -5.59 17.10 -13.53
CA PRO A 326 -5.87 18.31 -12.74
C PRO A 326 -7.18 18.23 -11.96
N VAL A 327 -8.25 17.70 -12.56
CA VAL A 327 -9.57 17.56 -11.92
C VAL A 327 -9.47 16.74 -10.63
N ARG A 328 -8.69 15.65 -10.66
CA ARG A 328 -8.49 14.81 -9.49
C ARG A 328 -7.60 15.47 -8.44
N CYS A 329 -6.55 16.17 -8.88
CA CYS A 329 -5.67 16.93 -7.99
C CYS A 329 -6.44 18.02 -7.23
N GLU A 330 -7.24 18.80 -7.94
CA GLU A 330 -8.08 19.87 -7.37
C GLU A 330 -9.13 19.32 -6.41
N ALA A 331 -9.73 18.15 -6.72
CA ALA A 331 -10.71 17.49 -5.85
C ALA A 331 -10.13 17.13 -4.48
N LEU A 332 -8.85 16.68 -4.41
CA LEU A 332 -8.16 16.41 -3.14
C LEU A 332 -8.09 17.66 -2.26
N VAL A 333 -7.65 18.78 -2.83
CA VAL A 333 -7.47 20.04 -2.10
C VAL A 333 -8.81 20.63 -1.70
N ARG A 334 -9.77 20.67 -2.60
CA ARG A 334 -11.12 21.17 -2.33
C ARG A 334 -11.76 20.46 -1.14
N ARG A 335 -11.76 19.12 -1.14
CA ARG A 335 -12.33 18.35 -0.04
C ARG A 335 -11.58 18.55 1.27
N THR A 336 -10.26 18.71 1.21
CA THR A 336 -9.44 19.01 2.39
C THR A 336 -9.86 20.34 3.04
N LEU A 337 -10.03 21.39 2.25
CA LEU A 337 -10.38 22.72 2.78
C LEU A 337 -11.85 22.81 3.22
N GLU A 338 -12.73 21.98 2.67
CA GLU A 338 -14.10 21.82 3.14
C GLU A 338 -14.14 21.24 4.55
N LEU A 339 -13.34 20.20 4.82
CA LEU A 339 -13.28 19.54 6.13
C LEU A 339 -12.46 20.35 7.14
N PHE A 340 -11.38 20.98 6.71
CA PHE A 340 -10.40 21.70 7.54
C PHE A 340 -10.19 23.14 7.06
N PRO A 341 -11.17 24.04 7.23
CA PRO A 341 -11.06 25.40 6.76
C PRO A 341 -9.87 26.16 7.35
N GLY A 342 -8.99 26.69 6.47
CA GLY A 342 -7.81 27.46 6.87
C GLY A 342 -6.64 26.61 7.42
N VAL A 343 -6.64 25.30 7.20
CA VAL A 343 -5.51 24.42 7.56
C VAL A 343 -4.28 24.71 6.71
N SER A 344 -4.46 25.11 5.46
CA SER A 344 -3.39 25.34 4.48
C SER A 344 -3.80 26.33 3.41
N ASP A 345 -2.80 26.76 2.62
CA ASP A 345 -2.99 27.50 1.37
C ASP A 345 -3.02 26.51 0.19
N PRO A 346 -4.12 26.45 -0.59
CA PRO A 346 -4.24 25.56 -1.75
C PRO A 346 -3.17 25.82 -2.82
N ALA A 347 -2.65 27.05 -2.94
CA ALA A 347 -1.61 27.38 -3.91
C ALA A 347 -0.27 26.70 -3.62
N GLN A 348 -0.07 26.22 -2.40
CA GLN A 348 1.15 25.52 -1.97
C GLN A 348 1.04 23.98 -2.05
N ALA A 349 -0.04 23.46 -2.62
CA ALA A 349 -0.25 22.01 -2.76
C ALA A 349 0.77 21.40 -3.74
N LEU A 350 1.51 20.41 -3.26
CA LEU A 350 2.42 19.61 -4.08
C LEU A 350 1.74 18.29 -4.46
N PHE A 351 1.48 18.11 -5.74
CA PHE A 351 0.78 16.92 -6.26
C PHE A 351 1.76 15.84 -6.69
N TRP A 352 1.34 14.59 -6.46
CA TRP A 352 2.07 13.42 -6.85
C TRP A 352 1.13 12.30 -7.30
N THR A 353 1.63 11.38 -8.12
CA THR A 353 0.91 10.18 -8.55
C THR A 353 1.82 8.96 -8.53
N GLY A 354 1.25 7.78 -8.31
CA GLY A 354 1.95 6.51 -8.31
C GLY A 354 1.04 5.33 -8.59
N LEU A 355 1.66 4.19 -8.90
CA LEU A 355 0.98 2.98 -9.37
C LEU A 355 0.91 1.93 -8.23
N ARG A 356 -0.26 1.78 -7.63
CA ARG A 356 -0.52 0.71 -6.65
C ARG A 356 -0.53 -0.64 -7.37
N PRO A 357 0.20 -1.65 -6.90
CA PRO A 357 0.22 -2.99 -7.49
C PRO A 357 -1.03 -3.78 -7.08
N ALA A 358 -2.16 -3.53 -7.74
CA ALA A 358 -3.44 -4.12 -7.36
C ALA A 358 -3.56 -5.56 -7.85
N THR A 359 -3.78 -6.49 -6.94
CA THR A 359 -4.24 -7.86 -7.23
C THR A 359 -5.77 -7.90 -7.24
N PRO A 360 -6.42 -8.86 -7.92
CA PRO A 360 -7.87 -8.93 -7.99
C PRO A 360 -8.57 -9.02 -6.61
N GLY A 361 -8.03 -9.82 -5.70
CA GLY A 361 -8.57 -10.02 -4.34
C GLY A 361 -7.89 -9.16 -3.27
N ASN A 362 -7.03 -8.21 -3.64
CA ASN A 362 -6.20 -7.39 -2.75
C ASN A 362 -5.15 -8.15 -1.91
N VAL A 363 -5.12 -9.49 -1.96
CA VAL A 363 -4.13 -10.31 -1.24
C VAL A 363 -2.81 -10.29 -2.01
N PRO A 364 -1.67 -9.97 -1.37
CA PRO A 364 -0.36 -9.93 -2.02
C PRO A 364 0.19 -11.34 -2.31
N TYR A 365 1.13 -11.41 -3.26
CA TYR A 365 1.93 -12.58 -3.54
C TYR A 365 3.17 -12.58 -2.64
N ILE A 366 3.24 -13.52 -1.70
CA ILE A 366 4.37 -13.68 -0.77
C ILE A 366 4.77 -15.15 -0.75
N GLY A 367 6.06 -15.45 -0.96
CA GLY A 367 6.60 -16.81 -0.89
C GLY A 367 7.31 -17.28 -2.15
N PRO A 368 7.69 -18.56 -2.24
CA PRO A 368 8.37 -19.12 -3.41
C PRO A 368 7.46 -19.12 -4.64
N SER A 369 8.04 -18.88 -5.80
CA SER A 369 7.35 -19.08 -7.08
C SER A 369 7.53 -20.52 -7.55
N ARG A 370 6.87 -20.87 -8.67
CA ARG A 370 7.10 -22.17 -9.33
C ARG A 370 8.49 -22.33 -9.96
N VAL A 371 9.26 -21.24 -10.06
CA VAL A 371 10.64 -21.25 -10.56
C VAL A 371 11.57 -21.32 -9.36
N GLN A 372 12.33 -22.39 -9.25
CA GLN A 372 13.26 -22.59 -8.15
C GLN A 372 14.21 -21.38 -8.02
N GLY A 373 14.42 -20.89 -6.79
CA GLY A 373 15.27 -19.74 -6.50
C GLY A 373 14.59 -18.38 -6.76
N LEU A 374 13.35 -18.31 -7.27
CA LEU A 374 12.59 -17.07 -7.40
C LEU A 374 11.49 -16.97 -6.33
N PHE A 375 11.56 -15.93 -5.53
CA PHE A 375 10.59 -15.59 -4.49
C PHE A 375 9.84 -14.32 -4.84
N LEU A 376 8.61 -14.20 -4.36
CA LEU A 376 7.71 -13.08 -4.58
C LEU A 376 7.46 -12.34 -3.28
N ASN A 377 7.47 -11.01 -3.32
CA ASN A 377 6.94 -10.14 -2.28
C ASN A 377 6.38 -8.89 -2.95
N THR A 378 5.17 -8.98 -3.49
CA THR A 378 4.60 -7.97 -4.39
C THR A 378 3.07 -8.03 -4.43
N GLY A 379 2.43 -7.05 -5.07
CA GLY A 379 0.97 -7.08 -5.23
C GLY A 379 0.17 -6.56 -4.03
N HIS A 380 0.77 -5.76 -3.16
CA HIS A 380 0.17 -5.27 -1.90
C HIS A 380 -0.92 -4.21 -2.08
N GLY A 381 -1.22 -3.78 -3.30
CA GLY A 381 -2.27 -2.82 -3.59
C GLY A 381 -2.13 -1.52 -2.80
N THR A 382 -3.17 -1.16 -2.05
CA THR A 382 -3.21 0.01 -1.16
C THR A 382 -2.52 -0.21 0.19
N LEU A 383 -2.29 -1.46 0.57
CA LEU A 383 -1.84 -1.85 1.91
C LEU A 383 -0.33 -2.13 2.01
N GLY A 384 0.45 -1.69 1.00
CA GLY A 384 1.90 -1.94 0.97
C GLY A 384 2.65 -1.37 2.18
N TRP A 385 2.21 -0.26 2.73
CA TRP A 385 2.76 0.29 3.98
C TRP A 385 2.33 -0.54 5.18
N THR A 386 1.03 -0.83 5.31
CA THR A 386 0.48 -1.66 6.38
C THR A 386 1.15 -3.04 6.45
N HIS A 387 1.40 -3.67 5.30
CA HIS A 387 1.90 -5.05 5.23
C HIS A 387 3.43 -5.17 5.09
N GLY A 388 4.15 -4.06 4.85
CA GLY A 388 5.55 -4.09 4.42
C GLY A 388 6.47 -4.84 5.38
N CYS A 389 6.41 -4.54 6.68
CA CYS A 389 7.25 -5.20 7.70
C CYS A 389 6.89 -6.68 7.86
N GLY A 390 5.59 -7.00 7.95
CA GLY A 390 5.14 -8.38 8.13
C GLY A 390 5.45 -9.27 6.92
N SER A 391 5.20 -8.77 5.71
CA SER A 391 5.53 -9.53 4.50
C SER A 391 7.03 -9.75 4.32
N GLY A 392 7.84 -8.73 4.67
CA GLY A 392 9.30 -8.84 4.63
C GLY A 392 9.83 -9.87 5.65
N ARG A 393 9.33 -9.82 6.90
CA ARG A 393 9.69 -10.77 7.97
C ARG A 393 9.28 -12.19 7.62
N ALA A 394 8.02 -12.38 7.20
CA ALA A 394 7.51 -13.69 6.82
C ALA A 394 8.29 -14.29 5.64
N LEU A 395 8.61 -13.48 4.62
CA LEU A 395 9.41 -13.97 3.50
C LEU A 395 10.84 -14.36 3.93
N ALA A 396 11.47 -13.57 4.82
CA ALA A 396 12.80 -13.92 5.35
C ALA A 396 12.77 -15.24 6.14
N ASP A 397 11.70 -15.50 6.91
CA ASP A 397 11.51 -16.78 7.59
C ASP A 397 11.39 -17.92 6.58
N LEU A 398 10.55 -17.80 5.56
CA LEU A 398 10.39 -18.81 4.51
C LEU A 398 11.70 -19.11 3.78
N MET A 399 12.46 -18.08 3.40
CA MET A 399 13.75 -18.23 2.71
C MET A 399 14.83 -18.85 3.60
N SER A 400 14.69 -18.73 4.93
CA SER A 400 15.57 -19.35 5.93
C SER A 400 15.08 -20.72 6.41
N GLY A 401 14.07 -21.30 5.77
CA GLY A 401 13.51 -22.60 6.14
C GLY A 401 12.68 -22.59 7.44
N ARG A 402 12.30 -21.43 7.93
CA ARG A 402 11.45 -21.28 9.12
C ARG A 402 9.98 -21.08 8.73
N ARG A 403 9.07 -21.50 9.61
CA ARG A 403 7.63 -21.23 9.45
C ARG A 403 7.31 -19.83 9.98
N PRO A 404 6.71 -18.94 9.18
CA PRO A 404 6.25 -17.64 9.67
C PRO A 404 5.18 -17.76 10.77
N GLU A 405 5.22 -16.86 11.75
CA GLU A 405 4.27 -16.81 12.89
C GLU A 405 2.97 -16.07 12.51
N VAL A 406 2.47 -16.27 11.33
CA VAL A 406 1.24 -15.66 10.83
C VAL A 406 0.39 -16.66 10.07
N ASP A 407 -0.91 -16.67 10.34
CA ASP A 407 -1.88 -17.45 9.55
C ASP A 407 -2.19 -16.69 8.25
N PHE A 408 -1.41 -16.99 7.23
CA PHE A 408 -1.50 -16.39 5.90
C PHE A 408 -1.22 -17.45 4.84
N GLN A 409 -1.96 -17.40 3.73
CA GLN A 409 -1.80 -18.32 2.62
C GLN A 409 -0.63 -17.88 1.72
N PHE A 410 0.57 -18.39 2.01
CA PHE A 410 1.76 -18.10 1.22
C PHE A 410 1.72 -18.82 -0.13
N GLN A 411 2.27 -18.16 -1.17
CA GLN A 411 2.45 -18.78 -2.48
C GLN A 411 3.44 -19.93 -2.40
N GLY A 412 3.19 -20.98 -3.20
CA GLY A 412 4.09 -22.13 -3.30
C GLY A 412 4.14 -23.05 -2.08
N MET A 413 3.30 -22.81 -1.08
CA MET A 413 3.17 -23.64 0.13
C MET A 413 1.85 -24.46 0.17
N ALA A 414 1.08 -24.44 -0.92
CA ALA A 414 -0.17 -25.23 -1.03
C ALA A 414 0.08 -26.63 -1.58
#